data_150d36f02878ba4197780a0cebc82258
#
_entry.id   150d36f02878ba4197780a0cebc82258
#
_cell.length_a   1.000
_cell.length_b   1.000
_cell.length_c   1.000
_cell.angle_alpha   90.00
_cell.angle_beta   90.00
_cell.angle_gamma   90.00
#
_symmetry.space_group_name_H-M   'P 1'
#
loop_
_entity.id
_entity.type
_entity.pdbx_description
1 polymer ?
#
loop_
_entity_poly.entity_id
_entity_poly.type
_entity_poly.pdbx_seq_one_letter_code
_entity_poly.pdbx_strand_id
1 'polypeptide(L)'
;MKKLLSVLLVFCLVLLPACSSGSSKPDQTATAGDLTFTVPGEYRINEYDIITEVTTKKFTQEILLFNVSHEQEASLEAANGTIQKSLEAYRNGGYEISECEIAGVAGYRADKEGEFPVYFFVDENTNTRYIMYFANDPPQELIDKITETVKLNK
;
A
#
# COMPACT_ATOMS: atom_id res chain seq x y z
N MET A 1 -30.01 -11.25 53.16
CA MET A 1 -28.88 -10.33 52.97
C MET A 1 -27.64 -10.91 52.24
N LYS A 2 -27.50 -12.25 52.13
CA LYS A 2 -26.34 -12.87 51.44
C LYS A 2 -26.44 -12.95 49.92
N LYS A 3 -27.62 -12.75 49.34
CA LYS A 3 -27.82 -12.82 47.85
C LYS A 3 -27.63 -11.49 47.12
N LEU A 4 -27.65 -10.36 47.81
CA LEU A 4 -27.42 -9.04 47.19
C LEU A 4 -25.93 -8.72 47.00
N LEU A 5 -25.06 -9.32 47.81
CA LEU A 5 -23.61 -9.08 47.67
C LEU A 5 -22.99 -9.78 46.44
N SER A 6 -23.58 -10.92 46.02
CA SER A 6 -23.10 -11.68 44.88
C SER A 6 -23.42 -11.01 43.53
N VAL A 7 -24.51 -10.26 43.45
CA VAL A 7 -24.92 -9.56 42.22
C VAL A 7 -24.09 -8.30 42.00
N LEU A 8 -23.64 -7.65 43.08
CA LEU A 8 -22.79 -6.45 42.97
C LEU A 8 -21.37 -6.77 42.51
N LEU A 9 -20.85 -7.97 42.86
CA LEU A 9 -19.49 -8.39 42.48
C LEU A 9 -19.40 -8.78 41.01
N VAL A 10 -20.50 -9.29 40.40
CA VAL A 10 -20.54 -9.65 38.99
C VAL A 10 -20.67 -8.42 38.10
N PHE A 11 -21.29 -7.34 38.60
CA PHE A 11 -21.45 -6.09 37.82
C PHE A 11 -20.16 -5.25 37.75
N CYS A 12 -19.25 -5.40 38.71
CA CYS A 12 -17.96 -4.70 38.69
C CYS A 12 -16.91 -5.33 37.74
N LEU A 13 -17.14 -6.57 37.28
CA LEU A 13 -16.21 -7.26 36.35
C LEU A 13 -16.46 -6.96 34.89
N VAL A 14 -17.57 -6.29 34.54
CA VAL A 14 -17.92 -5.97 33.14
C VAL A 14 -17.50 -4.55 32.76
N LEU A 15 -16.99 -3.74 33.67
CA LEU A 15 -16.54 -2.36 33.43
C LEU A 15 -15.04 -2.16 33.54
N LEU A 16 -14.25 -3.17 33.15
CA LEU A 16 -12.87 -2.89 32.76
C LEU A 16 -12.92 -2.41 31.31
N PRO A 17 -12.82 -1.10 31.04
CA PRO A 17 -12.46 -0.68 29.70
C PRO A 17 -11.09 -1.31 29.44
N ALA A 18 -10.99 -2.13 28.43
CA ALA A 18 -9.73 -2.46 27.84
C ALA A 18 -9.10 -1.14 27.39
N CYS A 19 -8.35 -0.50 28.29
CA CYS A 19 -7.41 0.55 27.93
C CYS A 19 -6.28 -0.12 27.14
N SER A 20 -6.53 -0.46 25.89
CA SER A 20 -5.49 -0.50 24.89
C SER A 20 -5.17 0.97 24.57
N SER A 21 -4.35 1.57 25.41
CA SER A 21 -3.76 2.88 25.16
C SER A 21 -2.67 2.75 24.12
N GLY A 22 -3.09 2.63 22.89
CA GLY A 22 -2.34 2.99 21.72
C GLY A 22 -3.27 3.89 20.91
N SER A 23 -3.14 5.20 21.02
CA SER A 23 -3.80 6.13 20.11
C SER A 23 -3.06 6.06 18.78
N SER A 24 -3.24 4.95 18.05
CA SER A 24 -2.85 4.90 16.65
C SER A 24 -3.67 5.98 15.94
N LYS A 25 -3.00 6.85 15.22
CA LYS A 25 -3.69 7.80 14.36
C LYS A 25 -4.59 7.02 13.39
N PRO A 26 -5.75 7.58 13.03
CA PRO A 26 -6.64 6.89 12.07
C PRO A 26 -5.92 6.68 10.74
N ASP A 27 -6.26 5.58 10.09
CA ASP A 27 -5.80 5.30 8.72
C ASP A 27 -6.11 6.46 7.78
N GLN A 28 -5.23 6.65 6.80
CA GLN A 28 -5.31 7.70 5.79
C GLN A 28 -5.55 7.07 4.42
N THR A 29 -6.26 7.75 3.53
CA THR A 29 -6.35 7.38 2.12
C THR A 29 -5.32 8.18 1.35
N ALA A 30 -4.48 7.49 0.56
CA ALA A 30 -3.56 8.08 -0.40
C ALA A 30 -4.11 7.94 -1.81
N THR A 31 -3.73 8.85 -2.69
CA THR A 31 -4.09 8.82 -4.11
C THR A 31 -2.84 8.86 -4.99
N ALA A 32 -2.90 8.21 -6.16
CA ALA A 32 -1.89 8.26 -7.20
C ALA A 32 -2.60 8.20 -8.56
N GLY A 33 -2.90 9.35 -9.16
CA GLY A 33 -3.85 9.41 -10.29
C GLY A 33 -5.22 8.89 -9.88
N ASP A 34 -5.75 7.90 -10.60
CA ASP A 34 -7.03 7.24 -10.28
C ASP A 34 -6.88 6.08 -9.28
N LEU A 35 -5.67 5.77 -8.84
CA LEU A 35 -5.40 4.75 -7.84
C LEU A 35 -5.61 5.30 -6.43
N THR A 36 -6.25 4.51 -5.56
CA THR A 36 -6.36 4.79 -4.12
C THR A 36 -5.92 3.59 -3.30
N PHE A 37 -5.34 3.86 -2.13
CA PHE A 37 -4.94 2.84 -1.16
C PHE A 37 -4.94 3.42 0.25
N THR A 38 -4.98 2.53 1.25
CA THR A 38 -5.00 2.92 2.67
C THR A 38 -3.60 2.82 3.27
N VAL A 39 -3.24 3.81 4.07
CA VAL A 39 -1.96 3.91 4.77
C VAL A 39 -2.23 4.09 6.27
N PRO A 40 -1.58 3.33 7.18
CA PRO A 40 -1.69 3.58 8.62
C PRO A 40 -1.30 5.01 9.00
N GLY A 41 -1.99 5.57 9.98
CA GLY A 41 -1.91 7.01 10.29
C GLY A 41 -0.58 7.52 10.83
N GLU A 42 0.33 6.65 11.23
CA GLU A 42 1.69 7.00 11.68
C GLU A 42 2.65 7.36 10.54
N TYR A 43 2.35 6.95 9.31
CA TYR A 43 3.16 7.27 8.14
C TYR A 43 2.77 8.62 7.54
N ARG A 44 3.63 9.15 6.68
CA ARG A 44 3.37 10.34 5.88
C ARG A 44 3.11 9.97 4.45
N ILE A 45 2.22 10.69 3.82
CA ILE A 45 1.91 10.59 2.40
C ILE A 45 2.39 11.89 1.75
N ASN A 46 3.22 11.76 0.71
CA ASN A 46 3.68 12.85 -0.12
C ASN A 46 3.15 12.60 -1.54
N GLU A 47 2.19 13.41 -1.97
CA GLU A 47 1.57 13.31 -3.30
C GLU A 47 2.17 14.38 -4.22
N TYR A 48 2.73 13.94 -5.35
CA TYR A 48 3.28 14.76 -6.43
C TYR A 48 2.54 14.46 -7.73
N ASP A 49 2.79 15.23 -8.78
CA ASP A 49 2.07 15.12 -10.07
C ASP A 49 2.07 13.70 -10.65
N ILE A 50 3.18 12.98 -10.55
CA ILE A 50 3.35 11.64 -11.15
C ILE A 50 3.86 10.60 -10.14
N ILE A 51 4.00 10.95 -8.88
CA ILE A 51 4.52 10.05 -7.83
C ILE A 51 3.76 10.28 -6.54
N THR A 52 3.39 9.20 -5.87
CA THR A 52 2.91 9.22 -4.48
C THR A 52 3.81 8.35 -3.64
N GLU A 53 4.31 8.91 -2.54
CA GLU A 53 5.24 8.26 -1.63
C GLU A 53 4.63 8.07 -0.25
N VAL A 54 4.92 6.93 0.38
CA VAL A 54 4.69 6.69 1.80
C VAL A 54 6.02 6.64 2.51
N THR A 55 6.19 7.51 3.49
CA THR A 55 7.43 7.69 4.21
C THR A 55 7.24 7.58 5.71
N THR A 56 8.32 7.25 6.42
CA THR A 56 8.41 7.37 7.88
C THR A 56 9.57 8.27 8.26
N LYS A 57 9.51 8.82 9.47
CA LYS A 57 10.59 9.65 9.97
C LYS A 57 11.41 8.87 11.00
N LYS A 58 12.69 8.67 10.72
CA LYS A 58 13.66 8.10 11.67
C LYS A 58 14.67 9.19 12.05
N PHE A 59 14.65 9.62 13.32
CA PHE A 59 15.43 10.75 13.80
C PHE A 59 15.10 12.05 13.03
N THR A 60 16.03 12.55 12.22
CA THR A 60 15.86 13.75 11.38
C THR A 60 15.69 13.43 9.90
N GLN A 61 15.80 12.16 9.52
CA GLN A 61 15.75 11.71 8.12
C GLN A 61 14.38 11.09 7.79
N GLU A 62 13.83 11.48 6.66
CA GLU A 62 12.66 10.84 6.06
C GLU A 62 13.10 9.61 5.27
N ILE A 63 12.40 8.48 5.46
CA ILE A 63 12.72 7.20 4.84
C ILE A 63 11.52 6.79 3.99
N LEU A 64 11.76 6.60 2.70
CA LEU A 64 10.78 6.05 1.77
C LEU A 64 10.51 4.58 2.11
N LEU A 65 9.24 4.21 2.22
CA LEU A 65 8.81 2.83 2.46
C LEU A 65 8.00 2.25 1.31
N PHE A 66 7.28 3.09 0.57
CA PHE A 66 6.48 2.69 -0.57
C PHE A 66 6.39 3.83 -1.56
N ASN A 67 6.35 3.49 -2.84
CA ASN A 67 6.22 4.45 -3.94
C ASN A 67 5.26 3.93 -5.00
N VAL A 68 4.43 4.83 -5.51
CA VAL A 68 3.64 4.62 -6.73
C VAL A 68 4.00 5.71 -7.71
N SER A 69 4.56 5.35 -8.85
CA SER A 69 4.63 6.26 -9.99
C SER A 69 3.47 5.98 -10.95
N HIS A 70 2.89 7.05 -11.50
CA HIS A 70 1.82 6.98 -12.48
C HIS A 70 2.03 8.02 -13.56
N GLU A 71 1.73 7.65 -14.80
CA GLU A 71 1.86 8.56 -15.95
C GLU A 71 0.85 8.17 -17.01
N GLN A 72 0.08 9.16 -17.46
CA GLN A 72 -0.85 8.99 -18.55
C GLN A 72 -0.10 9.03 -19.88
N GLU A 73 -0.28 8.01 -20.69
CA GLU A 73 0.32 7.89 -22.02
C GLU A 73 -0.66 8.32 -23.13
N ALA A 74 -0.13 8.62 -24.30
CA ALA A 74 -0.92 9.06 -25.45
C ALA A 74 -1.90 7.98 -25.95
N SER A 75 -1.62 6.71 -25.69
CA SER A 75 -2.46 5.57 -26.06
C SER A 75 -2.19 4.37 -25.16
N LEU A 76 -3.13 3.41 -25.17
CA LEU A 76 -2.95 2.13 -24.49
C LEU A 76 -1.75 1.34 -25.02
N GLU A 77 -1.48 1.43 -26.33
CA GLU A 77 -0.30 0.80 -26.96
C GLU A 77 1.00 1.39 -26.41
N ALA A 78 1.07 2.72 -26.24
CA ALA A 78 2.23 3.40 -25.66
C ALA A 78 2.42 3.00 -24.18
N ALA A 79 1.35 2.98 -23.39
CA ALA A 79 1.38 2.55 -21.99
C ALA A 79 1.91 1.11 -21.85
N ASN A 80 1.33 0.17 -22.59
CA ASN A 80 1.77 -1.22 -22.62
C ASN A 80 3.22 -1.37 -23.11
N GLY A 81 3.61 -0.63 -24.14
CA GLY A 81 4.98 -0.63 -24.66
C GLY A 81 6.01 -0.17 -23.63
N THR A 82 5.66 0.84 -22.83
CA THR A 82 6.52 1.32 -21.73
C THR A 82 6.62 0.28 -20.59
N ILE A 83 5.51 -0.37 -20.23
CA ILE A 83 5.53 -1.48 -19.26
C ILE A 83 6.43 -2.62 -19.76
N GLN A 84 6.29 -3.05 -21.01
CA GLN A 84 7.10 -4.15 -21.56
C GLN A 84 8.60 -3.84 -21.52
N LYS A 85 9.02 -2.60 -21.85
CA LYS A 85 10.42 -2.16 -21.72
C LYS A 85 10.90 -2.22 -20.27
N SER A 86 10.06 -1.82 -19.32
CA SER A 86 10.37 -1.90 -17.89
C SER A 86 10.55 -3.36 -17.46
N LEU A 87 9.63 -4.25 -17.85
CA LEU A 87 9.70 -5.68 -17.53
C LEU A 87 10.96 -6.33 -18.11
N GLU A 88 11.38 -5.95 -19.33
CA GLU A 88 12.63 -6.42 -19.93
C GLU A 88 13.85 -5.97 -19.12
N ALA A 89 13.88 -4.72 -18.67
CA ALA A 89 14.95 -4.21 -17.80
C ALA A 89 15.03 -4.97 -16.47
N TYR A 90 13.88 -5.29 -15.84
CA TYR A 90 13.83 -6.08 -14.63
C TYR A 90 14.27 -7.54 -14.85
N ARG A 91 13.86 -8.19 -15.96
CA ARG A 91 14.38 -9.53 -16.33
C ARG A 91 15.90 -9.52 -16.48
N ASN A 92 16.45 -8.51 -17.14
CA ASN A 92 17.90 -8.33 -17.30
C ASN A 92 18.59 -8.08 -15.94
N GLY A 93 17.88 -7.50 -14.96
CA GLY A 93 18.30 -7.32 -13.58
C GLY A 93 18.18 -8.58 -12.70
N GLY A 94 17.73 -9.71 -13.27
CA GLY A 94 17.60 -10.99 -12.55
C GLY A 94 16.29 -11.15 -11.78
N TYR A 95 15.25 -10.39 -12.13
CA TYR A 95 13.90 -10.58 -11.58
C TYR A 95 13.12 -11.62 -12.37
N GLU A 96 12.35 -12.43 -11.65
CA GLU A 96 11.33 -13.31 -12.23
C GLU A 96 10.04 -12.52 -12.42
N ILE A 97 9.46 -12.57 -13.64
CA ILE A 97 8.24 -11.85 -13.97
C ILE A 97 7.09 -12.83 -14.03
N SER A 98 6.03 -12.55 -13.30
CA SER A 98 4.77 -13.29 -13.32
C SER A 98 3.59 -12.38 -13.61
N GLU A 99 2.53 -12.92 -14.19
CA GLU A 99 1.24 -12.23 -14.28
C GLU A 99 0.54 -12.22 -12.92
N CYS A 100 -0.16 -11.14 -12.61
CA CYS A 100 -0.93 -11.01 -11.39
C CYS A 100 -2.17 -10.14 -11.61
N GLU A 101 -3.05 -10.12 -10.62
CA GLU A 101 -4.11 -9.11 -10.51
C GLU A 101 -3.72 -8.11 -9.42
N ILE A 102 -3.79 -6.82 -9.71
CA ILE A 102 -3.53 -5.74 -8.77
C ILE A 102 -4.54 -4.62 -8.98
N ALA A 103 -5.08 -4.06 -7.90
CA ALA A 103 -6.10 -3.01 -7.97
C ALA A 103 -7.35 -3.39 -8.81
N GLY A 104 -7.62 -4.69 -9.00
CA GLY A 104 -8.73 -5.22 -9.82
C GLY A 104 -8.47 -5.21 -11.32
N VAL A 105 -7.22 -5.08 -11.75
CA VAL A 105 -6.80 -5.16 -13.16
C VAL A 105 -5.65 -6.15 -13.35
N ALA A 106 -5.51 -6.67 -14.56
CA ALA A 106 -4.38 -7.51 -14.93
C ALA A 106 -3.08 -6.70 -14.93
N GLY A 107 -2.01 -7.30 -14.44
CA GLY A 107 -0.71 -6.68 -14.36
C GLY A 107 0.41 -7.70 -14.24
N TYR A 108 1.59 -7.21 -13.88
CA TYR A 108 2.79 -8.01 -13.72
C TYR A 108 3.43 -7.75 -12.37
N ARG A 109 4.01 -8.80 -11.82
CA ARG A 109 4.81 -8.75 -10.62
C ARG A 109 6.24 -9.21 -10.94
N ALA A 110 7.21 -8.42 -10.52
CA ALA A 110 8.63 -8.74 -10.62
C ALA A 110 9.17 -9.07 -9.24
N ASP A 111 9.66 -10.29 -9.08
CA ASP A 111 10.22 -10.82 -7.82
C ASP A 111 11.71 -11.11 -7.96
N LYS A 112 12.47 -10.82 -6.90
CA LYS A 112 13.86 -11.19 -6.76
C LYS A 112 14.19 -11.52 -5.31
N GLU A 113 14.97 -12.57 -5.10
CA GLU A 113 15.34 -13.01 -3.74
C GLU A 113 16.01 -11.88 -2.96
N GLY A 114 15.52 -11.61 -1.75
CA GLY A 114 16.03 -10.57 -0.86
C GLY A 114 15.56 -9.14 -1.21
N GLU A 115 14.70 -8.99 -2.20
CA GLU A 115 14.11 -7.71 -2.58
C GLU A 115 12.58 -7.75 -2.47
N PHE A 116 11.94 -6.59 -2.30
CA PHE A 116 10.48 -6.51 -2.32
C PHE A 116 9.95 -6.56 -3.75
N PRO A 117 8.74 -7.10 -3.96
CA PRO A 117 8.16 -7.18 -5.29
C PRO A 117 7.87 -5.79 -5.87
N VAL A 118 7.98 -5.70 -7.19
CA VAL A 118 7.57 -4.54 -7.98
C VAL A 118 6.38 -4.91 -8.84
N TYR A 119 5.36 -4.04 -8.87
CA TYR A 119 4.12 -4.28 -9.60
C TYR A 119 3.99 -3.28 -10.75
N PHE A 120 3.52 -3.78 -11.90
CA PHE A 120 3.33 -3.03 -13.13
C PHE A 120 1.94 -3.30 -13.69
N PHE A 121 1.17 -2.26 -13.96
CA PHE A 121 -0.15 -2.40 -14.60
C PHE A 121 -0.56 -1.13 -15.34
N VAL A 122 -1.59 -1.23 -16.15
CA VAL A 122 -2.16 -0.12 -16.91
C VAL A 122 -3.65 -0.02 -16.60
N ASP A 123 -4.12 1.19 -16.33
CA ASP A 123 -5.55 1.49 -16.43
C ASP A 123 -5.89 1.74 -17.90
N GLU A 124 -6.59 0.79 -18.51
CA GLU A 124 -6.97 0.86 -19.93
C GLU A 124 -7.97 1.98 -20.23
N ASN A 125 -8.72 2.46 -19.23
CA ASN A 125 -9.71 3.52 -19.43
C ASN A 125 -9.04 4.89 -19.63
N THR A 126 -7.92 5.11 -18.97
CA THR A 126 -7.20 6.39 -18.97
C THR A 126 -5.84 6.32 -19.67
N ASN A 127 -5.40 5.12 -20.10
CA ASN A 127 -4.06 4.83 -20.58
C ASN A 127 -2.96 5.18 -19.56
N THR A 128 -3.29 5.16 -18.28
CA THR A 128 -2.33 5.48 -17.23
C THR A 128 -1.56 4.21 -16.82
N ARG A 129 -0.25 4.25 -16.94
CA ARG A 129 0.63 3.21 -16.41
C ARG A 129 0.96 3.47 -14.95
N TYR A 130 1.08 2.40 -14.19
CA TYR A 130 1.44 2.41 -12.79
C TYR A 130 2.62 1.50 -12.53
N ILE A 131 3.54 1.96 -11.68
CA ILE A 131 4.62 1.14 -11.13
C ILE A 131 4.62 1.35 -9.62
N MET A 132 4.49 0.25 -8.87
CA MET A 132 4.44 0.26 -7.41
C MET A 132 5.59 -0.57 -6.86
N TYR A 133 6.29 -0.07 -5.83
CA TYR A 133 7.31 -0.83 -5.14
C TYR A 133 7.45 -0.43 -3.67
N PHE A 134 7.90 -1.38 -2.86
CA PHE A 134 8.29 -1.18 -1.48
C PHE A 134 9.80 -0.98 -1.37
N ALA A 135 10.25 -0.23 -0.37
CA ALA A 135 11.66 0.11 -0.19
C ALA A 135 12.04 0.24 1.29
N ASN A 136 13.32 0.04 1.60
CA ASN A 136 13.89 0.29 2.93
C ASN A 136 13.22 -0.49 4.07
N ASP A 137 12.92 -1.76 3.85
CA ASP A 137 12.41 -2.71 4.83
C ASP A 137 11.10 -2.22 5.51
N PRO A 138 9.99 -2.05 4.74
CA PRO A 138 8.71 -1.62 5.27
C PRO A 138 8.15 -2.71 6.19
N PRO A 139 7.48 -2.35 7.29
CA PRO A 139 6.78 -3.32 8.13
C PRO A 139 5.72 -4.09 7.35
N GLN A 140 5.55 -5.39 7.67
CA GLN A 140 4.57 -6.25 7.01
C GLN A 140 3.14 -5.68 7.07
N GLU A 141 2.77 -5.06 8.19
CA GLU A 141 1.47 -4.40 8.35
C GLU A 141 1.22 -3.31 7.28
N LEU A 142 2.26 -2.53 6.92
CA LEU A 142 2.14 -1.52 5.87
C LEU A 142 1.98 -2.18 4.50
N ILE A 143 2.73 -3.25 4.22
CA ILE A 143 2.63 -4.00 2.96
C ILE A 143 1.22 -4.56 2.80
N ASP A 144 0.73 -5.27 3.81
CA ASP A 144 -0.60 -5.90 3.81
C ASP A 144 -1.69 -4.84 3.64
N LYS A 145 -1.64 -3.75 4.41
CA LYS A 145 -2.63 -2.69 4.34
C LYS A 145 -2.73 -2.08 2.93
N ILE A 146 -1.59 -1.79 2.29
CA ILE A 146 -1.57 -1.22 0.93
C ILE A 146 -2.07 -2.25 -0.07
N THR A 147 -1.55 -3.48 -0.06
CA THR A 147 -1.89 -4.50 -1.06
C THR A 147 -3.35 -4.95 -0.98
N GLU A 148 -3.94 -4.99 0.22
CA GLU A 148 -5.35 -5.35 0.43
C GLU A 148 -6.33 -4.23 0.05
N THR A 149 -5.89 -2.97 0.09
CA THR A 149 -6.78 -1.83 -0.09
C THR A 149 -6.59 -1.07 -1.40
N VAL A 150 -5.53 -1.38 -2.14
CA VAL A 150 -5.25 -0.73 -3.44
C VAL A 150 -6.35 -1.05 -4.44
N LYS A 151 -6.87 0.00 -5.11
CA LYS A 151 -7.92 -0.11 -6.14
C LYS A 151 -7.88 1.05 -7.11
N LEU A 152 -8.29 0.82 -8.35
CA LEU A 152 -8.60 1.87 -9.31
C LEU A 152 -10.03 2.41 -9.05
N ASN A 153 -10.16 3.72 -9.02
CA ASN A 153 -11.45 4.40 -8.99
C ASN A 153 -11.99 4.42 -10.43
N LYS A 154 -13.19 3.85 -10.60
CA LYS A 154 -13.90 3.85 -11.89
C LYS A 154 -14.82 5.04 -11.99
#